data_d4bace4bcdbe4557a00ef7c217fe989a
#
_entry.id   d4bace4bcdbe4557a00ef7c217fe989a
#
_cell.length_a   1.000
_cell.length_b   1.000
_cell.length_c   1.000
_cell.angle_alpha   90.00
_cell.angle_beta   90.00
_cell.angle_gamma   90.00
#
_symmetry.space_group_name_H-M   'P 1'
#
loop_
_entity.id
_entity.type
_entity.pdbx_description
1 polymer ?
#
loop_
_entity_poly.entity_id
_entity_poly.type
_entity_poly.pdbx_seq_one_letter_code
_entity_poly.pdbx_strand_id
1 'polypeptide(L)'
;MAVQIIGTPRVINDIPRFCEVENYTDSFGFQWNRFAETQVANAAIIADFSEKRLFASTEWKPDELDGLDILEVGSGAGRFSRPILQRTRANLYSVDYSTAVEANLKNNGGIAPDRFHLFQASVYEMPFPDNSFDKTFCLGVLQHTPDFEASVRALVAKTKPGGEIVVDFYPIRGWWTKIHAKYLLRPFTRRMDNVRLLGLIETNIDWLIRAYHVLDRLKLRPLTRFLPLVDIAGTFPKGLSAKQEREWAILDTFDMYSPDFDNPQRIETVAAMFERAGATVTFAGNIATGGAVVRAVKNPA
;
A
#
# COMPACT_ATOMS: atom_id res chain seq x y z
N MET A 1 -21.77 -15.08 -8.51
CA MET A 1 -20.93 -16.31 -8.46
C MET A 1 -19.57 -15.90 -7.94
N ALA A 2 -18.92 -16.71 -7.11
CA ALA A 2 -17.57 -16.43 -6.64
C ALA A 2 -16.57 -16.37 -7.81
N VAL A 3 -15.53 -15.52 -7.69
CA VAL A 3 -14.47 -15.43 -8.72
C VAL A 3 -13.71 -16.75 -8.79
N GLN A 4 -13.49 -17.23 -10.00
CA GLN A 4 -12.74 -18.47 -10.23
C GLN A 4 -11.28 -18.31 -9.86
N ILE A 5 -10.70 -19.30 -9.18
CA ILE A 5 -9.26 -19.35 -8.90
C ILE A 5 -8.58 -20.23 -9.94
N ILE A 6 -7.48 -19.74 -10.53
CA ILE A 6 -6.69 -20.45 -11.54
C ILE A 6 -5.42 -21.00 -10.88
N GLY A 7 -5.03 -22.22 -11.27
CA GLY A 7 -3.85 -22.88 -10.78
C GLY A 7 -4.06 -23.60 -9.45
N THR A 8 -3.02 -24.30 -9.00
CA THR A 8 -3.04 -25.07 -7.76
C THR A 8 -2.15 -24.41 -6.72
N PRO A 9 -2.72 -23.84 -5.64
CA PRO A 9 -1.94 -23.20 -4.61
C PRO A 9 -1.24 -24.21 -3.70
N ARG A 10 -0.13 -23.79 -3.12
CA ARG A 10 0.39 -24.37 -1.89
C ARG A 10 -0.29 -23.67 -0.71
N VAL A 11 -0.95 -24.40 0.16
CA VAL A 11 -1.65 -23.80 1.33
C VAL A 11 -0.73 -23.82 2.54
N ILE A 12 -0.46 -22.66 3.14
CA ILE A 12 0.33 -22.52 4.37
C ILE A 12 -0.43 -21.57 5.30
N ASN A 13 -0.71 -22.00 6.52
CA ASN A 13 -1.47 -21.24 7.53
C ASN A 13 -2.84 -20.77 6.99
N ASP A 14 -3.55 -21.68 6.32
CA ASP A 14 -4.85 -21.44 5.67
C ASP A 14 -4.84 -20.39 4.55
N ILE A 15 -3.66 -19.95 4.10
CA ILE A 15 -3.51 -18.99 3.01
C ILE A 15 -3.04 -19.71 1.74
N PRO A 16 -3.81 -19.66 0.63
CA PRO A 16 -3.37 -20.13 -0.67
C PRO A 16 -2.21 -19.26 -1.21
N ARG A 17 -1.09 -19.91 -1.56
CA ARG A 17 0.11 -19.25 -2.07
C ARG A 17 0.40 -19.71 -3.50
N PHE A 18 0.56 -18.76 -4.39
CA PHE A 18 0.85 -18.93 -5.82
C PHE A 18 2.23 -18.41 -6.21
N CYS A 19 3.11 -18.23 -5.24
CA CYS A 19 4.48 -17.78 -5.43
C CYS A 19 5.40 -18.44 -4.42
N GLU A 20 6.71 -18.31 -4.64
CA GLU A 20 7.71 -18.70 -3.64
C GLU A 20 7.61 -17.78 -2.42
N VAL A 21 7.96 -18.33 -1.24
CA VAL A 21 7.88 -17.60 0.03
C VAL A 21 8.91 -16.48 0.07
N GLU A 22 10.14 -16.75 -0.35
CA GLU A 22 11.23 -15.78 -0.41
C GLU A 22 11.24 -15.07 -1.75
N ASN A 23 11.19 -13.74 -1.73
CA ASN A 23 11.13 -12.91 -2.92
C ASN A 23 11.56 -11.46 -2.60
N TYR A 24 11.56 -10.56 -3.59
CA TYR A 24 12.01 -9.16 -3.42
C TYR A 24 11.17 -8.34 -2.41
N THR A 25 10.10 -8.91 -1.86
CA THR A 25 9.25 -8.26 -0.85
C THR A 25 9.51 -8.74 0.58
N ASP A 26 10.60 -9.43 0.85
CA ASP A 26 10.93 -9.97 2.18
C ASP A 26 10.99 -8.89 3.25
N SER A 27 11.47 -7.69 2.90
CA SER A 27 11.46 -6.54 3.81
C SER A 27 10.05 -6.13 4.23
N PHE A 28 9.07 -6.20 3.32
CA PHE A 28 7.65 -5.95 3.64
C PHE A 28 7.07 -7.05 4.51
N GLY A 29 7.35 -8.32 4.21
CA GLY A 29 6.96 -9.44 5.05
C GLY A 29 7.48 -9.30 6.47
N PHE A 30 8.78 -9.00 6.63
CA PHE A 30 9.41 -8.74 7.93
C PHE A 30 8.74 -7.57 8.66
N GLN A 31 8.57 -6.44 7.99
CA GLN A 31 7.99 -5.21 8.54
C GLN A 31 6.55 -5.43 9.03
N TRP A 32 5.68 -5.92 8.15
CA TRP A 32 4.26 -6.02 8.46
C TRP A 32 3.94 -7.12 9.49
N ASN A 33 4.71 -8.20 9.53
CA ASN A 33 4.56 -9.19 10.60
C ASN A 33 5.05 -8.67 11.95
N ARG A 34 6.09 -7.82 11.97
CA ARG A 34 6.59 -7.19 13.21
C ARG A 34 5.66 -6.08 13.71
N PHE A 35 5.11 -5.28 12.82
CA PHE A 35 4.27 -4.12 13.13
C PHE A 35 2.82 -4.34 12.69
N ALA A 36 2.33 -5.57 12.80
CA ALA A 36 1.03 -6.00 12.28
C ALA A 36 -0.15 -5.09 12.69
N GLU A 37 -0.10 -4.52 13.88
CA GLU A 37 -1.19 -3.74 14.45
C GLU A 37 -0.99 -2.22 14.34
N THR A 38 0.22 -1.72 14.02
CA THR A 38 0.56 -0.29 14.08
C THR A 38 -0.33 0.59 13.22
N GLN A 39 -0.69 0.15 12.02
CA GLN A 39 -1.61 0.87 11.12
C GLN A 39 -3.01 0.28 11.03
N VAL A 40 -3.28 -0.79 11.77
CA VAL A 40 -4.56 -1.53 11.76
C VAL A 40 -5.24 -1.52 13.14
N ALA A 41 -4.52 -1.05 14.19
CA ALA A 41 -4.98 -1.08 15.57
C ALA A 41 -6.40 -0.49 15.75
N ASN A 42 -7.12 -1.04 16.71
CA ASN A 42 -8.48 -0.63 17.11
C ASN A 42 -8.57 0.80 17.71
N ALA A 43 -7.48 1.58 17.73
CA ALA A 43 -7.54 2.99 18.07
C ALA A 43 -8.38 3.73 17.03
N ALA A 44 -9.47 4.36 17.46
CA ALA A 44 -10.43 5.04 16.59
C ALA A 44 -9.77 6.01 15.58
N ILE A 45 -8.71 6.70 16.01
CA ILE A 45 -7.93 7.62 15.17
C ILE A 45 -7.27 6.92 13.99
N ILE A 46 -6.71 5.73 14.20
CA ILE A 46 -5.98 4.97 13.17
C ILE A 46 -6.98 4.35 12.18
N ALA A 47 -8.07 3.79 12.70
CA ALA A 47 -9.13 3.22 11.88
C ALA A 47 -9.80 4.29 11.01
N ASP A 48 -10.16 5.44 11.59
CA ASP A 48 -10.74 6.59 10.88
C ASP A 48 -9.80 7.14 9.81
N PHE A 49 -8.51 7.25 10.12
CA PHE A 49 -7.51 7.71 9.15
C PHE A 49 -7.37 6.76 7.94
N SER A 50 -7.35 5.46 8.18
CA SER A 50 -7.24 4.44 7.12
C SER A 50 -8.51 4.39 6.27
N GLU A 51 -9.69 4.44 6.89
CA GLU A 51 -10.98 4.49 6.23
C GLU A 51 -11.12 5.74 5.37
N LYS A 52 -10.81 6.93 5.94
CA LYS A 52 -10.84 8.20 5.19
C LYS A 52 -9.88 8.20 4.02
N ARG A 53 -8.67 7.64 4.20
CA ARG A 53 -7.71 7.56 3.09
C ARG A 53 -8.22 6.66 1.98
N LEU A 54 -8.76 5.47 2.30
CA LEU A 54 -9.31 4.56 1.31
C LEU A 54 -10.42 5.25 0.49
N PHE A 55 -11.46 5.73 1.17
CA PHE A 55 -12.62 6.30 0.47
C PHE A 55 -12.33 7.65 -0.21
N ALA A 56 -11.38 8.44 0.30
CA ALA A 56 -10.89 9.63 -0.42
C ALA A 56 -10.06 9.27 -1.66
N SER A 57 -9.28 8.18 -1.62
CA SER A 57 -8.53 7.71 -2.79
C SER A 57 -9.45 7.17 -3.86
N THR A 58 -10.43 6.36 -3.48
CA THR A 58 -11.32 5.65 -4.40
C THR A 58 -12.52 6.49 -4.84
N GLU A 59 -13.01 7.39 -4.00
CA GLU A 59 -14.33 8.06 -4.09
C GLU A 59 -15.52 7.09 -4.12
N TRP A 60 -15.30 5.83 -3.75
CA TRP A 60 -16.37 4.87 -3.64
C TRP A 60 -17.22 5.14 -2.39
N LYS A 61 -18.51 4.89 -2.50
CA LYS A 61 -19.43 4.96 -1.37
C LYS A 61 -19.69 3.54 -0.87
N PRO A 62 -19.62 3.31 0.45
CA PRO A 62 -19.77 1.96 1.01
C PRO A 62 -21.03 1.23 0.58
N ASP A 63 -22.15 1.93 0.48
CA ASP A 63 -23.46 1.40 0.08
C ASP A 63 -23.55 1.00 -1.41
N GLU A 64 -22.67 1.56 -2.25
CA GLU A 64 -22.57 1.21 -3.67
C GLU A 64 -21.69 -0.04 -3.93
N LEU A 65 -21.06 -0.58 -2.90
CA LEU A 65 -20.14 -1.72 -3.03
C LEU A 65 -20.76 -3.08 -2.69
N ASP A 66 -22.00 -3.11 -2.21
CA ASP A 66 -22.63 -4.33 -1.75
C ASP A 66 -22.80 -5.36 -2.88
N GLY A 67 -22.30 -6.58 -2.63
CA GLY A 67 -22.33 -7.67 -3.58
C GLY A 67 -21.31 -7.61 -4.72
N LEU A 68 -20.49 -6.56 -4.80
CA LEU A 68 -19.43 -6.45 -5.80
C LEU A 68 -18.23 -7.34 -5.43
N ASP A 69 -17.54 -7.82 -6.44
CA ASP A 69 -16.24 -8.48 -6.31
C ASP A 69 -15.12 -7.42 -6.43
N ILE A 70 -14.41 -7.17 -5.32
CA ILE A 70 -13.37 -6.16 -5.23
C ILE A 70 -12.00 -6.84 -5.10
N LEU A 71 -11.04 -6.42 -5.93
CA LEU A 71 -9.64 -6.83 -5.86
C LEU A 71 -8.81 -5.77 -5.13
N GLU A 72 -8.16 -6.18 -4.05
CA GLU A 72 -7.11 -5.43 -3.36
C GLU A 72 -5.75 -6.02 -3.70
N VAL A 73 -4.83 -5.21 -4.24
CA VAL A 73 -3.47 -5.65 -4.57
C VAL A 73 -2.46 -4.93 -3.70
N GLY A 74 -1.62 -5.70 -3.00
CA GLY A 74 -0.66 -5.20 -2.01
C GLY A 74 -1.33 -4.89 -0.69
N SER A 75 -2.03 -5.88 -0.12
CA SER A 75 -2.83 -5.69 1.09
C SER A 75 -2.00 -5.45 2.36
N GLY A 76 -0.72 -5.85 2.38
CA GLY A 76 0.15 -5.76 3.55
C GLY A 76 -0.50 -6.41 4.78
N ALA A 77 -0.52 -5.69 5.91
CA ALA A 77 -1.18 -6.13 7.13
C ALA A 77 -2.72 -5.95 7.13
N GLY A 78 -3.32 -5.58 5.99
CA GLY A 78 -4.77 -5.46 5.83
C GLY A 78 -5.37 -4.13 6.28
N ARG A 79 -4.59 -3.06 6.16
CA ARG A 79 -5.00 -1.71 6.53
C ARG A 79 -6.25 -1.26 5.79
N PHE A 80 -6.33 -1.52 4.49
CA PHE A 80 -7.45 -1.14 3.64
C PHE A 80 -8.46 -2.28 3.45
N SER A 81 -8.07 -3.54 3.69
CA SER A 81 -9.00 -4.66 3.78
C SER A 81 -10.06 -4.42 4.86
N ARG A 82 -9.65 -3.93 6.03
CA ARG A 82 -10.53 -3.74 7.19
C ARG A 82 -11.74 -2.85 6.91
N PRO A 83 -11.63 -1.61 6.40
CA PRO A 83 -12.79 -0.77 6.12
C PRO A 83 -13.73 -1.35 5.05
N ILE A 84 -13.23 -2.04 4.03
CA ILE A 84 -14.10 -2.74 3.07
C ILE A 84 -14.92 -3.82 3.78
N LEU A 85 -14.28 -4.68 4.58
CA LEU A 85 -14.95 -5.76 5.29
C LEU A 85 -15.94 -5.28 6.35
N GLN A 86 -15.66 -4.15 7.01
CA GLN A 86 -16.50 -3.61 8.09
C GLN A 86 -17.64 -2.72 7.60
N ARG A 87 -17.45 -1.99 6.51
CA ARG A 87 -18.38 -0.94 6.05
C ARG A 87 -19.26 -1.35 4.87
N THR A 88 -18.94 -2.46 4.21
CA THR A 88 -19.62 -2.90 2.99
C THR A 88 -20.00 -4.39 3.07
N ARG A 89 -20.79 -4.84 2.11
CA ARG A 89 -21.07 -6.26 1.86
C ARG A 89 -20.39 -6.76 0.58
N ALA A 90 -19.34 -6.11 0.13
CA ALA A 90 -18.52 -6.58 -0.99
C ALA A 90 -17.81 -7.89 -0.67
N ASN A 91 -17.53 -8.70 -1.67
CA ASN A 91 -16.55 -9.77 -1.60
C ASN A 91 -15.17 -9.16 -1.83
N LEU A 92 -14.25 -9.35 -0.90
CA LEU A 92 -12.89 -8.81 -0.98
C LEU A 92 -11.90 -9.92 -1.29
N TYR A 93 -11.21 -9.78 -2.41
CA TYR A 93 -10.11 -10.63 -2.83
C TYR A 93 -8.81 -9.86 -2.63
N SER A 94 -8.09 -10.17 -1.55
CA SER A 94 -6.85 -9.47 -1.18
C SER A 94 -5.64 -10.28 -1.60
N VAL A 95 -4.72 -9.64 -2.31
CA VAL A 95 -3.47 -10.24 -2.78
C VAL A 95 -2.28 -9.45 -2.22
N ASP A 96 -1.29 -10.15 -1.69
CA ASP A 96 0.03 -9.58 -1.39
C ASP A 96 1.13 -10.56 -1.80
N TYR A 97 2.27 -10.05 -2.27
CA TYR A 97 3.37 -10.90 -2.67
C TYR A 97 4.27 -11.31 -1.50
N SER A 98 4.21 -10.56 -0.41
CA SER A 98 4.99 -10.80 0.80
C SER A 98 4.29 -11.75 1.78
N THR A 99 5.00 -12.19 2.80
CA THR A 99 4.44 -12.94 3.94
C THR A 99 3.57 -12.07 4.86
N ALA A 100 3.38 -10.78 4.57
CA ALA A 100 2.45 -9.89 5.28
C ALA A 100 1.00 -10.38 5.25
N VAL A 101 0.64 -11.26 4.32
CA VAL A 101 -0.67 -11.93 4.30
C VAL A 101 -1.01 -12.61 5.63
N GLU A 102 0.00 -13.07 6.40
CA GLU A 102 -0.23 -13.65 7.73
C GLU A 102 -0.71 -12.61 8.74
N ALA A 103 -0.13 -11.41 8.69
CA ALA A 103 -0.60 -10.29 9.50
C ALA A 103 -2.01 -9.86 9.09
N ASN A 104 -2.33 -9.85 7.77
CA ASN A 104 -3.67 -9.53 7.30
C ASN A 104 -4.71 -10.56 7.75
N LEU A 105 -4.41 -11.85 7.65
CA LEU A 105 -5.29 -12.91 8.14
C LEU A 105 -5.56 -12.77 9.64
N LYS A 106 -4.51 -12.54 10.44
CA LYS A 106 -4.63 -12.30 11.89
C LYS A 106 -5.53 -11.10 12.18
N ASN A 107 -5.36 -10.00 11.44
CA ASN A 107 -6.06 -8.75 11.69
C ASN A 107 -7.52 -8.76 11.22
N ASN A 108 -7.81 -9.42 10.12
CA ASN A 108 -9.08 -9.26 9.39
C ASN A 108 -9.84 -10.56 9.12
N GLY A 109 -9.22 -11.73 9.25
CA GLY A 109 -9.84 -13.01 8.89
C GLY A 109 -11.13 -13.34 9.64
N GLY A 110 -11.32 -12.82 10.86
CA GLY A 110 -12.54 -12.99 11.65
C GLY A 110 -13.65 -11.97 11.37
N ILE A 111 -13.44 -10.93 10.53
CA ILE A 111 -14.42 -9.85 10.37
C ILE A 111 -15.58 -10.29 9.46
N ALA A 112 -15.29 -10.89 8.33
CA ALA A 112 -16.27 -11.34 7.36
C ALA A 112 -15.74 -12.57 6.60
N PRO A 113 -15.58 -13.72 7.28
CA PRO A 113 -14.84 -14.87 6.73
C PRO A 113 -15.43 -15.39 5.42
N ASP A 114 -16.75 -15.29 5.24
CA ASP A 114 -17.42 -15.76 4.02
C ASP A 114 -17.20 -14.85 2.81
N ARG A 115 -16.68 -13.63 3.00
CA ARG A 115 -16.48 -12.61 1.98
C ARG A 115 -15.05 -12.12 1.87
N PHE A 116 -14.15 -12.65 2.70
CA PHE A 116 -12.74 -12.29 2.71
C PHE A 116 -11.90 -13.43 2.14
N HIS A 117 -11.29 -13.21 0.99
CA HIS A 117 -10.47 -14.17 0.27
C HIS A 117 -9.05 -13.63 0.16
N LEU A 118 -8.10 -14.26 0.88
CA LEU A 118 -6.72 -13.79 0.99
C LEU A 118 -5.77 -14.73 0.28
N PHE A 119 -4.83 -14.17 -0.51
CA PHE A 119 -3.89 -14.94 -1.32
C PHE A 119 -2.49 -14.34 -1.24
N GLN A 120 -1.46 -15.20 -1.22
CA GLN A 120 -0.11 -14.76 -1.52
C GLN A 120 0.19 -15.00 -2.99
N ALA A 121 0.32 -13.90 -3.76
CA ALA A 121 0.62 -13.95 -5.19
C ALA A 121 1.27 -12.66 -5.68
N SER A 122 2.00 -12.76 -6.79
CA SER A 122 2.57 -11.60 -7.47
C SER A 122 1.48 -10.81 -8.20
N VAL A 123 1.61 -9.47 -8.24
CA VAL A 123 0.76 -8.61 -9.07
C VAL A 123 0.82 -9.01 -10.56
N TYR A 124 1.94 -9.58 -11.00
CA TYR A 124 2.12 -10.03 -12.38
C TYR A 124 1.44 -11.37 -12.70
N GLU A 125 1.20 -12.19 -11.67
CA GLU A 125 0.71 -13.57 -11.78
C GLU A 125 -0.42 -13.82 -10.78
N MET A 126 -1.43 -12.95 -10.76
CA MET A 126 -2.60 -13.12 -9.91
C MET A 126 -3.43 -14.32 -10.36
N PRO A 127 -3.89 -15.19 -9.43
CA PRO A 127 -4.55 -16.46 -9.75
C PRO A 127 -6.04 -16.29 -10.13
N PHE A 128 -6.36 -15.32 -10.95
CA PHE A 128 -7.71 -15.00 -11.37
C PHE A 128 -7.79 -14.88 -12.89
N PRO A 129 -8.93 -15.23 -13.52
CA PRO A 129 -9.16 -14.88 -14.93
C PRO A 129 -9.12 -13.37 -15.13
N ASP A 130 -8.90 -12.97 -16.36
CA ASP A 130 -9.08 -11.57 -16.74
C ASP A 130 -10.58 -11.21 -16.67
N ASN A 131 -10.88 -9.93 -16.48
CA ASN A 131 -12.26 -9.42 -16.37
C ASN A 131 -13.07 -10.05 -15.21
N SER A 132 -12.44 -10.28 -14.06
CA SER A 132 -13.06 -10.93 -12.90
C SER A 132 -13.68 -9.96 -11.91
N PHE A 133 -13.13 -8.73 -11.76
CA PHE A 133 -13.47 -7.83 -10.67
C PHE A 133 -14.24 -6.60 -11.13
N ASP A 134 -15.23 -6.21 -10.34
CA ASP A 134 -16.03 -5.01 -10.59
C ASP A 134 -15.21 -3.74 -10.26
N LYS A 135 -14.39 -3.84 -9.22
CA LYS A 135 -13.50 -2.75 -8.77
C LYS A 135 -12.15 -3.31 -8.35
N THR A 136 -11.09 -2.55 -8.61
CA THR A 136 -9.71 -2.92 -8.25
C THR A 136 -9.02 -1.73 -7.59
N PHE A 137 -8.32 -1.95 -6.50
CA PHE A 137 -7.45 -0.92 -5.93
C PHE A 137 -6.08 -1.45 -5.53
N CYS A 138 -5.07 -0.56 -5.63
CA CYS A 138 -3.69 -0.85 -5.27
C CYS A 138 -3.07 0.42 -4.67
N LEU A 139 -3.00 0.49 -3.35
CA LEU A 139 -2.61 1.71 -2.63
C LEU A 139 -1.28 1.53 -1.89
N GLY A 140 -0.29 2.38 -2.19
CA GLY A 140 1.03 2.38 -1.56
C GLY A 140 1.97 1.26 -2.03
N VAL A 141 1.77 0.69 -3.22
CA VAL A 141 2.44 -0.55 -3.63
C VAL A 141 3.24 -0.43 -4.92
N LEU A 142 2.66 0.15 -5.97
CA LEU A 142 3.22 0.06 -7.32
C LEU A 142 4.64 0.61 -7.46
N GLN A 143 5.01 1.62 -6.67
CA GLN A 143 6.37 2.16 -6.65
C GLN A 143 7.41 1.14 -6.14
N HIS A 144 6.97 0.08 -5.48
CA HIS A 144 7.82 -0.99 -4.95
C HIS A 144 7.85 -2.24 -5.84
N THR A 145 7.29 -2.15 -7.03
CA THR A 145 7.34 -3.23 -8.03
C THR A 145 8.50 -3.03 -9.01
N PRO A 146 9.09 -4.12 -9.55
CA PRO A 146 10.15 -4.04 -10.56
C PRO A 146 9.74 -3.28 -11.82
N ASP A 147 8.52 -3.52 -12.31
CA ASP A 147 7.94 -2.89 -13.50
C ASP A 147 6.57 -2.28 -13.16
N PHE A 148 6.56 -0.97 -12.97
CA PHE A 148 5.35 -0.23 -12.63
C PHE A 148 4.27 -0.33 -13.73
N GLU A 149 4.66 -0.23 -15.01
CA GLU A 149 3.71 -0.27 -16.12
C GLU A 149 3.11 -1.65 -16.33
N ALA A 150 3.91 -2.71 -16.18
CA ALA A 150 3.41 -4.08 -16.19
C ALA A 150 2.40 -4.32 -15.06
N SER A 151 2.64 -3.75 -13.89
CA SER A 151 1.69 -3.82 -12.77
C SER A 151 0.36 -3.13 -13.11
N VAL A 152 0.39 -1.94 -13.73
CA VAL A 152 -0.82 -1.24 -14.20
C VAL A 152 -1.59 -2.11 -15.21
N ARG A 153 -0.89 -2.70 -16.20
CA ARG A 153 -1.52 -3.61 -17.17
C ARG A 153 -2.19 -4.80 -16.50
N ALA A 154 -1.55 -5.38 -15.48
CA ALA A 154 -2.10 -6.51 -14.74
C ALA A 154 -3.39 -6.13 -13.99
N LEU A 155 -3.44 -4.95 -13.33
CA LEU A 155 -4.65 -4.46 -12.67
C LEU A 155 -5.79 -4.25 -13.67
N VAL A 156 -5.51 -3.62 -14.82
CA VAL A 156 -6.52 -3.40 -15.88
C VAL A 156 -7.00 -4.73 -16.44
N ALA A 157 -6.11 -5.70 -16.66
CA ALA A 157 -6.50 -7.02 -17.17
C ALA A 157 -7.51 -7.71 -16.24
N LYS A 158 -7.32 -7.68 -14.91
CA LYS A 158 -8.19 -8.35 -13.93
C LYS A 158 -9.52 -7.65 -13.71
N THR A 159 -9.61 -6.36 -13.99
CA THR A 159 -10.85 -5.58 -13.87
C THR A 159 -11.80 -5.86 -15.04
N LYS A 160 -13.10 -5.94 -14.79
CA LYS A 160 -14.15 -6.10 -15.82
C LYS A 160 -14.23 -4.88 -16.73
N PRO A 161 -14.65 -5.00 -18.00
CA PRO A 161 -15.03 -3.85 -18.81
C PRO A 161 -16.07 -2.98 -18.07
N GLY A 162 -15.85 -1.67 -18.03
CA GLY A 162 -16.65 -0.73 -17.25
C GLY A 162 -16.33 -0.71 -15.75
N GLY A 163 -15.48 -1.62 -15.25
CA GLY A 163 -15.02 -1.65 -13.86
C GLY A 163 -13.99 -0.55 -13.55
N GLU A 164 -13.94 -0.14 -12.30
CA GLU A 164 -13.09 0.95 -11.84
C GLU A 164 -11.78 0.45 -11.25
N ILE A 165 -10.70 1.21 -11.50
CA ILE A 165 -9.36 0.91 -10.99
C ILE A 165 -8.81 2.16 -10.31
N VAL A 166 -8.25 1.98 -9.11
CA VAL A 166 -7.66 3.06 -8.33
C VAL A 166 -6.28 2.69 -7.86
N VAL A 167 -5.31 3.56 -8.10
CA VAL A 167 -3.95 3.42 -7.57
C VAL A 167 -3.48 4.69 -6.89
N ASP A 168 -2.69 4.56 -5.84
CA ASP A 168 -1.87 5.66 -5.34
C ASP A 168 -0.38 5.30 -5.40
N PHE A 169 0.46 6.32 -5.43
CA PHE A 169 1.91 6.14 -5.58
C PHE A 169 2.69 7.37 -5.13
N TYR A 170 4.02 7.22 -4.99
CA TYR A 170 4.92 8.33 -4.66
C TYR A 170 5.15 9.22 -5.88
N PRO A 171 4.72 10.51 -5.83
CA PRO A 171 4.85 11.41 -6.98
C PRO A 171 6.24 12.00 -7.13
N ILE A 172 6.71 12.10 -8.36
CA ILE A 172 7.82 12.99 -8.74
C ILE A 172 7.27 14.40 -8.88
N ARG A 173 7.59 15.28 -7.93
CA ARG A 173 7.14 16.68 -7.91
C ARG A 173 8.07 17.64 -8.65
N GLY A 174 9.30 17.20 -8.95
CA GLY A 174 10.31 17.99 -9.64
C GLY A 174 11.70 17.39 -9.46
N TRP A 175 12.74 18.09 -10.00
CA TRP A 175 14.13 17.63 -9.92
C TRP A 175 14.63 17.48 -8.47
N TRP A 176 14.08 18.26 -7.54
CA TRP A 176 14.41 18.20 -6.10
C TRP A 176 13.85 16.97 -5.38
N THR A 177 12.94 16.21 -5.99
CA THR A 177 12.35 15.02 -5.35
C THR A 177 13.41 14.03 -4.89
N LYS A 178 14.48 13.88 -5.68
CA LYS A 178 15.60 12.98 -5.35
C LYS A 178 16.63 13.58 -4.40
N ILE A 179 16.54 14.89 -4.08
CA ILE A 179 17.40 15.55 -3.07
C ILE A 179 16.77 15.34 -1.70
N HIS A 180 16.93 14.15 -1.17
CA HIS A 180 16.33 13.72 0.09
C HIS A 180 17.24 12.68 0.75
N ALA A 181 17.34 12.66 2.09
CA ALA A 181 18.10 11.65 2.82
C ALA A 181 17.79 10.21 2.36
N LYS A 182 16.52 9.92 2.05
CA LYS A 182 16.07 8.66 1.47
C LYS A 182 16.96 8.22 0.30
N TYR A 183 17.10 9.05 -0.72
CA TYR A 183 17.82 8.68 -1.95
C TYR A 183 19.34 8.65 -1.80
N LEU A 184 19.87 9.39 -0.81
CA LEU A 184 21.31 9.37 -0.49
C LEU A 184 21.69 8.08 0.27
N LEU A 185 20.84 7.59 1.14
CA LEU A 185 21.14 6.45 2.02
C LEU A 185 20.67 5.10 1.45
N ARG A 186 19.58 5.06 0.65
CA ARG A 186 19.04 3.82 0.09
C ARG A 186 20.04 2.93 -0.65
N PRO A 187 21.02 3.42 -1.42
CA PRO A 187 22.00 2.55 -2.07
C PRO A 187 22.73 1.61 -1.10
N PHE A 188 22.84 2.03 0.16
CA PHE A 188 23.48 1.27 1.24
C PHE A 188 22.45 0.49 2.05
N THR A 189 21.35 1.12 2.46
CA THR A 189 20.38 0.54 3.40
C THR A 189 19.58 -0.61 2.82
N ARG A 190 19.21 -0.56 1.53
CA ARG A 190 18.50 -1.65 0.85
C ARG A 190 19.30 -2.97 0.76
N ARG A 191 20.61 -2.92 1.01
CA ARG A 191 21.50 -4.09 1.03
C ARG A 191 21.81 -4.56 2.45
N MET A 192 21.30 -3.85 3.44
CA MET A 192 21.43 -4.25 4.83
C MET A 192 20.47 -5.37 5.16
N ASP A 193 20.89 -6.22 6.08
CA ASP A 193 19.97 -7.14 6.75
C ASP A 193 18.85 -6.36 7.47
N ASN A 194 17.62 -6.87 7.38
CA ASN A 194 16.43 -6.21 7.92
C ASN A 194 16.50 -5.97 9.43
N VAL A 195 17.05 -6.92 10.20
CA VAL A 195 17.19 -6.79 11.66
C VAL A 195 18.19 -5.70 12.01
N ARG A 196 19.30 -5.65 11.27
CA ARG A 196 20.34 -4.62 11.46
C ARG A 196 19.81 -3.22 11.11
N LEU A 197 19.11 -3.08 9.98
CA LEU A 197 18.51 -1.82 9.57
C LEU A 197 17.49 -1.35 10.60
N LEU A 198 16.60 -2.25 11.04
CA LEU A 198 15.62 -1.92 12.06
C LEU A 198 16.28 -1.49 13.37
N GLY A 199 17.32 -2.20 13.85
CA GLY A 199 18.05 -1.83 15.05
C GLY A 199 18.71 -0.45 14.97
N LEU A 200 19.24 -0.07 13.80
CA LEU A 200 19.78 1.27 13.57
C LEU A 200 18.69 2.34 13.66
N ILE A 201 17.51 2.08 13.10
CA ILE A 201 16.36 2.98 13.15
C ILE A 201 15.88 3.10 14.60
N GLU A 202 15.62 2.00 15.29
CA GLU A 202 15.12 1.97 16.69
C GLU A 202 16.07 2.73 17.65
N THR A 203 17.39 2.60 17.45
CA THR A 203 18.40 3.28 18.27
C THR A 203 18.39 4.79 18.06
N ASN A 204 18.06 5.26 16.86
CA ASN A 204 18.16 6.68 16.50
C ASN A 204 16.81 7.41 16.48
N ILE A 205 15.69 6.70 16.51
CA ILE A 205 14.37 7.28 16.23
C ILE A 205 13.99 8.41 17.19
N ASP A 206 14.31 8.29 18.47
CA ASP A 206 13.87 9.24 19.49
C ASP A 206 14.52 10.63 19.34
N TRP A 207 15.80 10.68 18.96
CA TRP A 207 16.44 11.96 18.71
C TRP A 207 16.05 12.52 17.33
N LEU A 208 15.80 11.67 16.33
CA LEU A 208 15.30 12.08 15.02
C LEU A 208 13.93 12.72 15.09
N ILE A 209 12.98 12.13 15.86
CA ILE A 209 11.66 12.71 16.11
C ILE A 209 11.79 14.07 16.80
N ARG A 210 12.66 14.18 17.83
CA ARG A 210 12.91 15.48 18.49
C ARG A 210 13.46 16.52 17.52
N ALA A 211 14.46 16.17 16.72
CA ALA A 211 15.03 17.05 15.72
C ALA A 211 13.97 17.50 14.70
N TYR A 212 13.13 16.56 14.23
CA TYR A 212 12.02 16.85 13.34
C TYR A 212 11.08 17.91 13.95
N HIS A 213 10.60 17.70 15.17
CA HIS A 213 9.69 18.64 15.84
C HIS A 213 10.33 20.00 16.13
N VAL A 214 11.63 20.05 16.42
CA VAL A 214 12.36 21.32 16.56
C VAL A 214 12.36 22.09 15.24
N LEU A 215 12.72 21.43 14.13
CA LEU A 215 12.72 22.06 12.81
C LEU A 215 11.32 22.53 12.39
N ASP A 216 10.29 21.73 12.67
CA ASP A 216 8.91 22.07 12.35
C ASP A 216 8.44 23.31 13.15
N ARG A 217 8.71 23.36 14.46
CA ARG A 217 8.42 24.54 15.33
C ARG A 217 9.12 25.79 14.88
N LEU A 218 10.37 25.66 14.42
CA LEU A 218 11.16 26.79 13.88
C LEU A 218 10.73 27.19 12.45
N LYS A 219 9.70 26.55 11.89
CA LYS A 219 9.24 26.74 10.50
C LYS A 219 10.32 26.40 9.44
N LEU A 220 11.28 25.55 9.82
CA LEU A 220 12.35 25.05 8.96
C LEU A 220 12.01 23.66 8.38
N ARG A 221 10.73 23.34 8.22
CA ARG A 221 10.23 22.07 7.71
C ARG A 221 10.91 21.59 6.41
N PRO A 222 11.27 22.45 5.43
CA PRO A 222 12.00 21.99 4.25
C PRO A 222 13.34 21.28 4.55
N LEU A 223 13.94 21.54 5.72
CA LEU A 223 15.19 20.90 6.15
C LEU A 223 14.97 19.48 6.71
N THR A 224 13.75 19.14 7.13
CA THR A 224 13.45 17.79 7.66
C THR A 224 13.69 16.69 6.61
N ARG A 225 13.67 17.03 5.32
CA ARG A 225 14.01 16.13 4.22
C ARG A 225 15.44 15.57 4.26
N PHE A 226 16.33 16.21 5.01
CA PHE A 226 17.72 15.76 5.20
C PHE A 226 17.87 14.90 6.46
N LEU A 227 16.85 14.78 7.29
CA LEU A 227 16.81 13.78 8.35
C LEU A 227 16.54 12.40 7.75
N PRO A 228 17.21 11.35 8.23
CA PRO A 228 16.90 9.98 7.83
C PRO A 228 15.62 9.48 8.55
N LEU A 229 14.52 10.18 8.35
CA LEU A 229 13.23 9.99 9.00
C LEU A 229 12.10 10.28 7.99
N VAL A 230 11.00 9.57 8.13
CA VAL A 230 9.77 9.84 7.39
C VAL A 230 9.21 11.24 7.72
N ASP A 231 8.44 11.85 6.80
CA ASP A 231 7.77 13.14 7.04
C ASP A 231 6.55 12.96 7.95
N ILE A 232 6.77 13.10 9.27
CA ILE A 232 5.75 12.90 10.29
C ILE A 232 4.50 13.77 10.04
N ALA A 233 4.66 15.09 9.88
CA ALA A 233 3.54 16.01 9.72
C ALA A 233 2.80 15.86 8.37
N GLY A 234 3.42 15.21 7.37
CA GLY A 234 2.83 14.99 6.05
C GLY A 234 2.09 13.67 5.90
N THR A 235 2.38 12.67 6.77
CA THR A 235 1.92 11.30 6.56
C THR A 235 1.18 10.69 7.75
N PHE A 236 1.33 11.24 8.97
CA PHE A 236 0.74 10.66 10.17
C PHE A 236 -0.64 11.23 10.48
N PRO A 237 -1.55 10.39 11.06
CA PRO A 237 -2.78 10.91 11.63
C PRO A 237 -2.49 11.86 12.80
N LYS A 238 -3.30 12.88 12.96
CA LYS A 238 -3.19 13.82 14.09
C LYS A 238 -3.69 13.17 15.37
N GLY A 239 -3.07 13.48 16.51
CA GLY A 239 -3.52 13.04 17.81
C GLY A 239 -2.99 11.67 18.27
N LEU A 240 -1.95 11.16 17.60
CA LEU A 240 -1.23 9.98 18.10
C LEU A 240 -0.58 10.27 19.45
N SER A 241 -0.58 9.29 20.34
CA SER A 241 0.28 9.31 21.54
C SER A 241 1.76 9.23 21.13
N ALA A 242 2.66 9.67 22.01
CA ALA A 242 4.10 9.61 21.74
C ALA A 242 4.60 8.18 21.42
N LYS A 243 3.98 7.16 22.07
CA LYS A 243 4.28 5.76 21.77
C LYS A 243 3.85 5.38 20.36
N GLN A 244 2.63 5.75 19.96
CA GLN A 244 2.10 5.46 18.61
C GLN A 244 2.88 6.21 17.53
N GLU A 245 3.23 7.48 17.76
CA GLU A 245 4.07 8.26 16.85
C GLU A 245 5.43 7.60 16.65
N ARG A 246 6.06 7.14 17.76
CA ARG A 246 7.35 6.44 17.71
C ARG A 246 7.26 5.14 16.90
N GLU A 247 6.26 4.30 17.17
CA GLU A 247 6.07 3.04 16.46
C GLU A 247 5.81 3.27 14.97
N TRP A 248 4.96 4.24 14.65
CA TRP A 248 4.67 4.61 13.27
C TRP A 248 5.89 5.19 12.56
N ALA A 249 6.68 6.02 13.24
CA ALA A 249 7.91 6.58 12.69
C ALA A 249 8.95 5.49 12.41
N ILE A 250 9.09 4.49 13.26
CA ILE A 250 9.97 3.33 13.01
C ILE A 250 9.50 2.58 11.76
N LEU A 251 8.20 2.24 11.70
CA LEU A 251 7.59 1.50 10.61
C LEU A 251 7.80 2.21 9.26
N ASP A 252 7.36 3.46 9.14
CA ASP A 252 7.42 4.18 7.87
C ASP A 252 8.85 4.59 7.49
N THR A 253 9.76 4.77 8.47
CA THR A 253 11.18 4.99 8.18
C THR A 253 11.83 3.69 7.69
N PHE A 254 11.47 2.55 8.24
CA PHE A 254 11.94 1.26 7.73
C PHE A 254 11.44 1.03 6.29
N ASP A 255 10.14 1.28 6.03
CA ASP A 255 9.55 1.24 4.69
C ASP A 255 10.26 2.17 3.69
N MET A 256 10.73 3.32 4.16
CA MET A 256 11.46 4.27 3.32
C MET A 256 12.83 3.74 2.87
N TYR A 257 13.48 2.86 3.65
CA TYR A 257 14.87 2.47 3.44
C TYR A 257 15.10 1.02 3.04
N SER A 258 14.18 0.10 3.39
CA SER A 258 14.36 -1.33 3.21
C SER A 258 14.01 -1.88 1.81
N PRO A 259 12.97 -1.40 1.09
CA PRO A 259 12.52 -2.05 -0.13
C PRO A 259 13.57 -2.10 -1.22
N ASP A 260 13.61 -3.17 -2.00
CA ASP A 260 14.51 -3.30 -3.15
C ASP A 260 14.21 -2.26 -4.23
N PHE A 261 12.93 -2.04 -4.50
CA PHE A 261 12.46 -1.10 -5.50
C PHE A 261 11.82 0.13 -4.87
N ASP A 262 12.06 1.29 -5.47
CA ASP A 262 11.42 2.57 -5.14
C ASP A 262 11.38 3.42 -6.42
N ASN A 263 10.29 3.29 -7.15
CA ASN A 263 10.06 3.82 -8.48
C ASN A 263 8.99 4.92 -8.46
N PRO A 264 9.27 6.11 -7.87
CA PRO A 264 8.30 7.20 -7.92
C PRO A 264 8.01 7.62 -9.35
N GLN A 265 6.77 8.02 -9.64
CA GLN A 265 6.32 8.35 -10.98
C GLN A 265 5.75 9.77 -11.06
N ARG A 266 5.67 10.31 -12.28
CA ARG A 266 4.88 11.51 -12.55
C ARG A 266 3.42 11.12 -12.74
N ILE A 267 2.50 11.97 -12.29
CA ILE A 267 1.06 11.71 -12.38
C ILE A 267 0.63 11.48 -13.83
N GLU A 268 1.12 12.33 -14.72
CA GLU A 268 0.81 12.27 -16.16
C GLU A 268 1.36 10.97 -16.79
N THR A 269 2.49 10.48 -16.30
CA THR A 269 3.09 9.23 -16.78
C THR A 269 2.21 8.04 -16.40
N VAL A 270 1.72 8.00 -15.15
CA VAL A 270 0.85 6.91 -14.69
C VAL A 270 -0.51 6.97 -15.41
N ALA A 271 -1.08 8.17 -15.59
CA ALA A 271 -2.30 8.33 -16.38
C ALA A 271 -2.14 7.74 -17.80
N ALA A 272 -1.04 8.09 -18.49
CA ALA A 272 -0.76 7.54 -19.81
C ALA A 272 -0.53 6.01 -19.82
N MET A 273 -0.03 5.41 -18.72
CA MET A 273 0.08 3.95 -18.60
C MET A 273 -1.30 3.29 -18.58
N PHE A 274 -2.28 3.88 -17.87
CA PHE A 274 -3.67 3.39 -17.85
C PHE A 274 -4.32 3.48 -19.22
N GLU A 275 -4.14 4.59 -19.93
CA GLU A 275 -4.67 4.78 -21.28
C GLU A 275 -4.08 3.74 -22.25
N ARG A 276 -2.77 3.50 -22.22
CA ARG A 276 -2.13 2.44 -23.02
C ARG A 276 -2.59 1.03 -22.65
N ALA A 277 -2.98 0.82 -21.39
CA ALA A 277 -3.51 -0.45 -20.92
C ALA A 277 -5.00 -0.67 -21.28
N GLY A 278 -5.66 0.28 -21.93
CA GLY A 278 -7.06 0.18 -22.34
C GLY A 278 -8.05 0.63 -21.27
N ALA A 279 -7.68 1.63 -20.45
CA ALA A 279 -8.57 2.24 -19.49
C ALA A 279 -8.65 3.75 -19.69
N THR A 280 -9.83 4.34 -19.50
CA THR A 280 -10.06 5.78 -19.56
C THR A 280 -9.81 6.37 -18.16
N VAL A 281 -8.89 7.33 -18.07
CA VAL A 281 -8.59 8.01 -16.80
C VAL A 281 -9.71 9.00 -16.46
N THR A 282 -10.30 8.84 -15.28
CA THR A 282 -11.36 9.72 -14.76
C THR A 282 -10.84 10.77 -13.79
N PHE A 283 -9.70 10.49 -13.15
CA PHE A 283 -9.00 11.44 -12.26
C PHE A 283 -7.51 11.13 -12.23
N ALA A 284 -6.69 12.16 -12.24
CA ALA A 284 -5.24 12.06 -12.01
C ALA A 284 -4.76 13.30 -11.25
N GLY A 285 -4.37 13.16 -9.99
CA GLY A 285 -4.01 14.30 -9.16
C GLY A 285 -3.59 13.95 -7.74
N ASN A 286 -3.27 14.98 -6.96
CA ASN A 286 -3.04 14.82 -5.52
C ASN A 286 -4.37 14.95 -4.77
N ILE A 287 -4.55 14.13 -3.73
CA ILE A 287 -5.72 14.20 -2.85
C ILE A 287 -5.35 14.76 -1.48
N ALA A 288 -6.35 15.26 -0.75
CA ALA A 288 -6.15 15.93 0.55
C ALA A 288 -5.56 15.02 1.63
N THR A 289 -5.79 13.71 1.55
CA THR A 289 -5.25 12.72 2.50
C THR A 289 -3.79 12.31 2.21
N GLY A 290 -3.15 12.96 1.23
CA GLY A 290 -1.76 12.78 0.84
C GLY A 290 -1.56 11.66 -0.19
N GLY A 291 -0.70 11.92 -1.15
CA GLY A 291 -0.39 10.99 -2.24
C GLY A 291 -0.95 11.44 -3.59
N ALA A 292 -0.34 10.93 -4.64
CA ALA A 292 -0.86 11.05 -6.00
C ALA A 292 -1.77 9.84 -6.27
N VAL A 293 -2.94 10.10 -6.83
CA VAL A 293 -3.95 9.08 -7.15
C VAL A 293 -4.27 9.16 -8.63
N VAL A 294 -4.42 8.00 -9.25
CA VAL A 294 -5.05 7.85 -10.57
C VAL A 294 -6.23 6.92 -10.43
N ARG A 295 -7.39 7.37 -10.96
CA ARG A 295 -8.61 6.58 -11.11
C ARG A 295 -8.91 6.41 -12.59
N ALA A 296 -9.29 5.22 -12.97
CA ALA A 296 -9.59 4.89 -14.33
C ALA A 296 -10.76 3.90 -14.42
N VAL A 297 -11.41 3.85 -15.56
CA VAL A 297 -12.45 2.87 -15.89
C VAL A 297 -11.94 2.06 -17.06
N LYS A 298 -11.99 0.73 -16.96
CA LYS A 298 -11.61 -0.15 -18.07
C LYS A 298 -12.55 0.04 -19.24
N ASN A 299 -12.00 0.24 -20.42
CA ASN A 299 -12.80 0.41 -21.64
C ASN A 299 -13.59 -0.86 -21.97
N PRO A 300 -14.75 -0.74 -22.62
CA PRO A 300 -15.42 -1.88 -23.25
C PRO A 300 -14.49 -2.59 -24.21
N ALA A 301 -14.66 -3.91 -24.35
CA ALA A 301 -13.90 -4.73 -25.28
C ALA A 301 -14.29 -4.44 -26.74
#